data_dc6f0ea9e1d7d2f6dd0dd5ce7eb1ba97
#
_entry.id   dc6f0ea9e1d7d2f6dd0dd5ce7eb1ba97
#
_cell.length_a   1.000
_cell.length_b   1.000
_cell.length_c   1.000
_cell.angle_alpha   90.00
_cell.angle_beta   90.00
_cell.angle_gamma   90.00
#
_symmetry.space_group_name_H-M   'P 1'
#
loop_
_entity.id
_entity.type
_entity.pdbx_description
1 polymer ?
#
loop_
_entity_poly.entity_id
_entity_poly.type
_entity_poly.pdbx_seq_one_letter_code
_entity_poly.pdbx_strand_id
1 'polypeptide(L)' 'GLGIDESTAILVNPDRTFEVVGDATVIVYDARNALNIRIDKFNNFAVDDMRVQLLSNGDRFSLINGERLP' A
#
# COMPACT_ATOMS: atom_id res chain seq x y z
N GLY A 1 0.40 3.86 3.02
CA GLY A 1 -1.02 3.60 3.26
C GLY A 1 -1.56 2.51 2.36
N LEU A 2 -2.67 1.95 2.75
CA LEU A 2 -3.37 0.89 2.03
C LEU A 2 -4.80 1.30 1.75
N GLY A 3 -5.26 1.08 0.52
CA GLY A 3 -6.67 1.16 0.17
C GLY A 3 -7.18 -0.23 -0.16
N ILE A 4 -8.16 -0.72 0.58
CA ILE A 4 -8.69 -2.08 0.45
C ILE A 4 -10.16 -2.01 0.05
N ASP A 5 -10.53 -2.67 -1.05
CA ASP A 5 -11.91 -2.73 -1.49
C ASP A 5 -12.78 -3.60 -0.57
N GLU A 6 -14.11 -3.40 -0.62
CA GLU A 6 -15.06 -4.04 0.29
C GLU A 6 -14.97 -5.56 0.34
N SER A 7 -14.79 -6.20 -0.81
CA SER A 7 -14.75 -7.67 -0.89
C SER A 7 -13.35 -8.25 -0.80
N THR A 8 -12.40 -7.46 -0.31
CA THR A 8 -11.00 -7.82 -0.27
C THR A 8 -10.44 -7.64 1.13
N ALA A 9 -9.52 -8.50 1.52
CA ALA A 9 -8.84 -8.43 2.80
C ALA A 9 -7.36 -8.72 2.62
N ILE A 10 -6.56 -8.38 3.61
CA ILE A 10 -5.17 -8.80 3.66
C ILE A 10 -4.95 -9.70 4.88
N LEU A 11 -4.11 -10.71 4.71
CA LEU A 11 -3.63 -11.57 5.79
C LEU A 11 -2.22 -11.13 6.14
N VAL A 12 -2.07 -10.49 7.31
CA VAL A 12 -0.78 -9.97 7.76
C VAL A 12 -0.05 -11.03 8.56
N ASN A 13 1.18 -11.32 8.19
CA ASN A 13 2.03 -12.29 8.87
C ASN A 13 2.98 -11.60 9.86
N PRO A 14 3.50 -12.34 10.87
CA PRO A 14 4.42 -11.77 11.85
C PRO A 14 5.73 -11.20 11.25
N ASP A 15 6.14 -11.68 10.09
CA ASP A 15 7.35 -11.20 9.40
C ASP A 15 7.13 -9.92 8.61
N ARG A 16 5.98 -9.26 8.80
CA ARG A 16 5.58 -8.03 8.12
C ARG A 16 5.38 -8.22 6.61
N THR A 17 4.98 -9.40 6.21
CA THR A 17 4.44 -9.64 4.88
C THR A 17 2.92 -9.74 4.95
N PHE A 18 2.24 -9.54 3.83
CA PHE A 18 0.82 -9.83 3.75
C PHE A 18 0.48 -10.50 2.43
N GLU A 19 -0.66 -11.16 2.42
CA GLU A 19 -1.23 -11.75 1.23
C GLU A 19 -2.61 -11.15 0.97
N VAL A 20 -2.90 -10.84 -0.28
CA VAL A 20 -4.21 -10.31 -0.69
C VAL A 20 -5.17 -11.47 -0.92
N VAL A 21 -6.34 -11.36 -0.30
CA VAL A 21 -7.41 -12.38 -0.41
C VAL A 21 -8.71 -11.66 -0.77
N GLY A 22 -9.32 -12.03 -1.88
CA GLY A 22 -10.60 -11.47 -2.27
C GLY A 22 -10.75 -11.23 -3.76
N ASP A 23 -11.88 -10.60 -4.13
CA ASP A 23 -12.30 -10.46 -5.52
C ASP A 23 -11.83 -9.16 -6.18
N ALA A 24 -11.29 -8.24 -5.40
CA ALA A 24 -10.91 -6.93 -5.88
C ALA A 24 -9.41 -6.67 -5.65
N THR A 25 -9.01 -5.41 -5.68
CA THR A 25 -7.61 -5.03 -5.59
C THR A 25 -7.29 -4.34 -4.27
N VAL A 26 -6.00 -4.36 -3.92
CA VAL A 26 -5.44 -3.56 -2.84
C VAL A 26 -4.48 -2.56 -3.46
N ILE A 27 -4.60 -1.30 -3.07
CA ILE A 27 -3.70 -0.23 -3.51
C ILE A 27 -2.71 0.03 -2.38
N VAL A 28 -1.42 -0.03 -2.71
CA VAL A 28 -0.35 0.30 -1.77
C VAL A 28 0.22 1.67 -2.14
N TYR A 29 0.15 2.61 -1.20
CA TYR A 29 0.74 3.93 -1.32
C TYR A 29 2.04 3.96 -0.54
N ASP A 30 3.16 4.12 -1.25
CA ASP A 30 4.49 4.11 -0.63
C ASP A 30 5.14 5.48 -0.78
N ALA A 31 5.27 6.18 0.34
CA ALA A 31 5.83 7.53 0.38
C ALA A 31 7.30 7.56 0.80
N ARG A 32 7.98 6.42 0.88
CA ARG A 32 9.37 6.38 1.39
C ARG A 32 10.33 7.25 0.61
N ASN A 33 10.13 7.33 -0.71
CA ASN A 33 10.97 8.14 -1.60
C ASN A 33 10.21 9.33 -2.18
N ALA A 34 9.09 9.69 -1.55
CA ALA A 34 8.29 10.83 -2.00
C ALA A 34 9.03 12.15 -1.76
N LEU A 35 8.78 13.11 -2.63
CA LEU A 35 9.38 14.43 -2.58
C LEU A 35 8.33 15.47 -2.21
N ASN A 36 8.81 16.59 -1.66
CA ASN A 36 7.98 17.77 -1.41
C ASN A 36 6.74 17.45 -0.57
N ILE A 37 6.94 16.77 0.55
CA ILE A 37 5.85 16.46 1.48
C ILE A 37 5.32 17.77 2.06
N ARG A 38 3.99 17.97 1.94
CA ARG A 38 3.33 19.21 2.37
C ARG A 38 2.09 18.90 3.19
N ILE A 39 1.84 19.73 4.19
CA ILE A 39 0.57 19.73 4.92
C ILE A 39 0.04 21.16 4.87
N ASP A 40 -1.16 21.36 4.33
CA ASP A 40 -1.76 22.69 4.25
C ASP A 40 -2.44 23.09 5.55
N LYS A 41 -3.01 24.32 5.58
CA LYS A 41 -3.67 24.84 6.78
C LYS A 41 -4.94 24.08 7.18
N PHE A 42 -5.47 23.25 6.30
CA PHE A 42 -6.65 22.39 6.56
C PHE A 42 -6.27 20.96 6.89
N ASN A 43 -4.97 20.69 7.14
CA ASN A 43 -4.42 19.36 7.39
C ASN A 43 -4.53 18.39 6.21
N ASN A 44 -4.62 18.92 4.98
CA ASN A 44 -4.53 18.08 3.79
C ASN A 44 -3.07 17.75 3.49
N PHE A 45 -2.82 16.49 3.23
CA PHE A 45 -1.50 15.97 2.96
C PHE A 45 -1.27 15.87 1.44
N ALA A 46 -0.12 16.37 0.98
CA ALA A 46 0.25 16.30 -0.43
C ALA A 46 1.72 15.89 -0.58
N VAL A 47 2.01 15.09 -1.58
CA VAL A 47 3.39 14.64 -1.88
C VAL A 47 3.56 14.53 -3.39
N ASP A 48 4.80 14.60 -3.83
CA ASP A 48 5.17 14.32 -5.21
C ASP A 48 5.92 12.99 -5.28
N ASP A 49 5.81 12.34 -6.44
CA ASP A 49 6.54 11.09 -6.75
C ASP A 49 6.31 9.96 -5.75
N MET A 50 5.08 9.82 -5.28
CA MET A 50 4.70 8.70 -4.45
C MET A 50 4.53 7.44 -5.31
N ARG A 51 5.11 6.33 -4.84
CA ARG A 51 4.96 5.04 -5.52
C ARG A 51 3.60 4.43 -5.19
N VAL A 52 2.90 3.95 -6.21
CA VAL A 52 1.60 3.30 -6.07
C VAL A 52 1.68 1.92 -6.72
N GLN A 53 1.20 0.91 -6.01
CA GLN A 53 1.13 -0.46 -6.52
C GLN A 53 -0.28 -1.00 -6.36
N LEU A 54 -0.74 -1.75 -7.36
CA LEU A 54 -2.02 -2.45 -7.32
C LEU A 54 -1.75 -3.94 -7.18
N LEU A 55 -2.37 -4.55 -6.17
CA LEU A 55 -2.24 -5.97 -5.88
C LEU A 55 -3.60 -6.65 -6.00
N SER A 56 -3.61 -7.90 -6.42
CA SER A 56 -4.83 -8.70 -6.54
C SER A 56 -4.68 -10.01 -5.79
N ASN A 57 -5.75 -10.81 -5.80
CA ASN A 57 -5.82 -12.07 -5.06
C ASN A 57 -4.58 -12.94 -5.30
N GLY A 58 -4.00 -13.41 -4.21
CA GLY A 58 -2.82 -14.26 -4.23
C GLY A 58 -1.49 -13.51 -4.22
N ASP A 59 -1.51 -12.20 -4.46
CA ASP A 59 -0.27 -11.42 -4.40
C ASP A 59 0.21 -11.30 -2.95
N ARG A 60 1.50 -11.42 -2.76
CA ARG A 60 2.18 -11.28 -1.48
C ARG A 60 3.09 -10.07 -1.51
N PHE A 61 3.19 -9.39 -0.39
CA PHE A 61 3.89 -8.11 -0.32
C PHE A 61 4.70 -8.01 0.97
N SER A 62 5.90 -7.44 0.89
CA SER A 62 6.74 -7.17 2.05
C SER A 62 6.59 -5.71 2.48
N LEU A 63 6.10 -5.48 3.69
CA LEU A 63 6.04 -4.14 4.28
C LEU A 63 7.43 -3.60 4.61
N ILE A 64 8.39 -4.48 4.80
CA ILE A 64 9.78 -4.06 5.08
C ILE A 64 10.43 -3.49 3.83
N ASN A 65 10.31 -4.20 2.72
CA ASN A 65 10.98 -3.83 1.46
C ASN A 65 10.14 -2.93 0.57
N GLY A 66 8.84 -2.89 0.78
CA GLY A 66 7.93 -2.18 -0.12
C GLY A 66 7.80 -2.82 -1.48
N GLU A 67 7.97 -4.14 -1.58
CA GLU A 67 7.99 -4.88 -2.83
C GLU A 67 7.03 -6.06 -2.80
N ARG A 68 6.44 -6.36 -3.97
CA ARG A 68 5.69 -7.59 -4.16
C ARG A 68 6.66 -8.78 -4.17
N LEU A 69 6.30 -9.83 -3.46
CA LEU A 69 7.10 -11.05 -3.39
C LEU A 69 6.82 -11.94 -4.61
N PRO A 70 7.85 -12.66 -5.11
CA PRO A 70 7.66 -13.59 -6.21
C PRO A 70 6.77 -14.79 -5.87
#